data_488e5a977558e8eba1d01d233ee5492f
#
_entry.id   488e5a977558e8eba1d01d233ee5492f
#
_cell.length_a   1.000
_cell.length_b   1.000
_cell.length_c   1.000
_cell.angle_alpha   90.00
_cell.angle_beta   90.00
_cell.angle_gamma   90.00
#
_symmetry.space_group_name_H-M   'P 1'
#
loop_
_entity.id
_entity.type
_entity.pdbx_description
1 polymer ?
#
loop_
_entity_poly.entity_id
_entity_poly.type
_entity_poly.pdbx_seq_one_letter_code
_entity_poly.pdbx_strand_id
1 'polypeptide(L)'
;MDIIKEKFSKIFYNSELGFQILEKLITITLIIIIASVSVKLCNKLVDYIMLTKENANKKFKIKSNEKRSETLHKLIRSAIRYTIYFIAFFQILSTLGINTTSIVASAGIASVAIGFGAQSLVKDIISGFFIILEGQFDVGDEVKLYNQAAFIAGGSVMSLGLRSTKIRSGNGEIYFIPNGSINQVINYSLTYNLAEVKFSIQIDETIEAIEERIQKVLDVANNNDKYHNFIYKNDKLHVNNIEQIADNILTLNIVGKAKVGKKQSVETMLRKDFYNEFKDKLTLLEET
;
A
#
# COMPACT_ATOMS: atom_id res chain seq x y z
N MET A 1 57.38 -38.42 -20.66
CA MET A 1 56.40 -37.97 -21.65
C MET A 1 55.63 -39.13 -22.26
N ASP A 2 56.24 -40.30 -22.37
CA ASP A 2 55.64 -41.49 -22.96
C ASP A 2 54.60 -42.20 -22.09
N ILE A 3 54.78 -42.22 -20.77
CA ILE A 3 53.81 -42.79 -19.82
C ILE A 3 52.47 -42.02 -19.84
N ILE A 4 52.53 -40.71 -20.07
CA ILE A 4 51.32 -39.88 -20.18
C ILE A 4 50.64 -40.15 -21.54
N LYS A 5 51.38 -40.30 -22.60
CA LYS A 5 50.82 -40.65 -23.92
C LYS A 5 50.22 -42.06 -23.92
N GLU A 6 50.86 -43.03 -23.24
CA GLU A 6 50.33 -44.39 -23.15
C GLU A 6 49.03 -44.45 -22.28
N LYS A 7 48.96 -43.73 -21.20
CA LYS A 7 47.72 -43.59 -20.44
C LYS A 7 46.61 -42.86 -21.24
N PHE A 8 47.00 -41.85 -22.00
CA PHE A 8 46.04 -41.12 -22.86
C PHE A 8 45.49 -41.99 -23.99
N SER A 9 46.36 -42.79 -24.63
CA SER A 9 45.95 -43.74 -25.70
C SER A 9 45.07 -44.88 -25.16
N LYS A 10 45.33 -45.42 -23.95
CA LYS A 10 44.51 -46.46 -23.31
C LYS A 10 43.10 -45.89 -22.92
N ILE A 11 43.03 -44.67 -22.51
CA ILE A 11 41.72 -44.00 -22.19
C ILE A 11 40.91 -43.79 -23.46
N PHE A 12 41.55 -43.40 -24.56
CA PHE A 12 40.86 -43.21 -25.86
C PHE A 12 40.52 -44.51 -26.58
N TYR A 13 41.26 -45.60 -26.32
CA TYR A 13 41.02 -46.89 -26.94
C TYR A 13 39.90 -47.69 -26.24
N ASN A 14 39.56 -47.37 -25.03
CA ASN A 14 38.41 -47.94 -24.34
C ASN A 14 37.19 -47.12 -24.70
N SER A 15 36.44 -47.54 -25.72
CA SER A 15 35.32 -46.78 -26.33
C SER A 15 34.31 -46.28 -25.33
N GLU A 16 34.02 -47.00 -24.25
CA GLU A 16 33.07 -46.59 -23.19
C GLU A 16 33.62 -45.45 -22.34
N LEU A 17 34.87 -45.45 -21.92
CA LEU A 17 35.48 -44.37 -21.12
C LEU A 17 35.62 -43.08 -21.93
N GLY A 18 35.99 -43.20 -23.23
CA GLY A 18 36.07 -42.04 -24.13
C GLY A 18 34.72 -41.39 -24.33
N PHE A 19 33.67 -42.18 -24.52
CA PHE A 19 32.29 -41.68 -24.64
C PHE A 19 31.80 -41.00 -23.37
N GLN A 20 32.03 -41.56 -22.18
CA GLN A 20 31.65 -40.94 -20.91
C GLN A 20 32.36 -39.60 -20.66
N ILE A 21 33.64 -39.48 -20.99
CA ILE A 21 34.38 -38.22 -20.87
C ILE A 21 33.85 -37.19 -21.85
N LEU A 22 33.58 -37.57 -23.09
CA LEU A 22 33.03 -36.70 -24.12
C LEU A 22 31.62 -36.19 -23.73
N GLU A 23 30.76 -37.08 -23.25
CA GLU A 23 29.42 -36.73 -22.74
C GLU A 23 29.49 -35.70 -21.60
N LYS A 24 30.37 -35.92 -20.60
CA LYS A 24 30.56 -34.95 -19.50
C LYS A 24 31.08 -33.62 -20.01
N LEU A 25 32.03 -33.60 -20.95
CA LEU A 25 32.55 -32.35 -21.52
C LEU A 25 31.48 -31.59 -22.30
N ILE A 26 30.67 -32.28 -23.09
CA ILE A 26 29.53 -31.66 -23.81
C ILE A 26 28.54 -31.09 -22.80
N THR A 27 28.16 -31.84 -21.77
CA THR A 27 27.22 -31.41 -20.73
C THR A 27 27.74 -30.17 -19.98
N ILE A 28 29.00 -30.17 -19.55
CA ILE A 28 29.60 -29.00 -18.88
C ILE A 28 29.64 -27.78 -19.80
N THR A 29 30.00 -27.97 -21.07
CA THR A 29 30.01 -26.89 -22.05
C THR A 29 28.59 -26.31 -22.24
N LEU A 30 27.60 -27.17 -22.30
CA LEU A 30 26.19 -26.79 -22.43
C LEU A 30 25.68 -26.01 -21.19
N ILE A 31 26.06 -26.45 -19.97
CA ILE A 31 25.75 -25.75 -18.72
C ILE A 31 26.35 -24.33 -18.75
N ILE A 32 27.61 -24.18 -19.15
CA ILE A 32 28.29 -22.88 -19.22
C ILE A 32 27.61 -21.96 -20.26
N ILE A 33 27.24 -22.50 -21.41
CA ILE A 33 26.55 -21.76 -22.46
C ILE A 33 25.16 -21.29 -21.94
N ILE A 34 24.39 -22.21 -21.38
CA ILE A 34 23.07 -21.89 -20.83
C ILE A 34 23.18 -20.82 -19.73
N ALA A 35 24.10 -20.97 -18.77
CA ALA A 35 24.33 -19.99 -17.71
C ALA A 35 24.69 -18.61 -18.29
N SER A 36 25.61 -18.59 -19.27
CA SER A 36 26.03 -17.34 -19.91
C SER A 36 24.90 -16.64 -20.68
N VAL A 37 24.11 -17.43 -21.42
CA VAL A 37 22.91 -16.91 -22.13
C VAL A 37 21.88 -16.42 -21.16
N SER A 38 21.61 -17.17 -20.08
CA SER A 38 20.64 -16.76 -19.04
C SER A 38 21.05 -15.44 -18.37
N VAL A 39 22.34 -15.28 -18.02
CA VAL A 39 22.86 -14.02 -17.45
C VAL A 39 22.69 -12.86 -18.43
N LYS A 40 23.03 -13.07 -19.72
CA LYS A 40 22.86 -12.03 -20.75
C LYS A 40 21.39 -11.65 -20.93
N LEU A 41 20.49 -12.62 -20.98
CA LEU A 41 19.05 -12.41 -21.12
C LEU A 41 18.47 -11.66 -19.93
N CYS A 42 18.77 -12.10 -18.70
CA CYS A 42 18.33 -11.43 -17.49
C CYS A 42 18.86 -9.99 -17.39
N ASN A 43 20.14 -9.77 -17.70
CA ASN A 43 20.70 -8.41 -17.72
C ASN A 43 19.98 -7.53 -18.73
N LYS A 44 19.68 -8.05 -19.94
CA LYS A 44 18.93 -7.29 -20.97
C LYS A 44 17.51 -6.94 -20.51
N LEU A 45 16.83 -7.86 -19.81
CA LEU A 45 15.51 -7.59 -19.22
C LEU A 45 15.58 -6.51 -18.13
N VAL A 46 16.58 -6.59 -17.25
CA VAL A 46 16.78 -5.55 -16.22
C VAL A 46 17.04 -4.19 -16.85
N ASP A 47 17.86 -4.13 -17.93
CA ASP A 47 18.12 -2.88 -18.65
C ASP A 47 16.86 -2.32 -19.30
N TYR A 48 16.07 -3.16 -19.93
CA TYR A 48 14.83 -2.75 -20.58
C TYR A 48 13.84 -2.14 -19.58
N ILE A 49 13.65 -2.80 -18.42
CA ILE A 49 12.76 -2.31 -17.35
C ILE A 49 13.24 -0.95 -16.81
N MET A 50 14.56 -0.80 -16.62
CA MET A 50 15.12 0.46 -16.08
C MET A 50 15.05 1.61 -17.10
N LEU A 51 15.34 1.36 -18.38
CA LEU A 51 15.21 2.35 -19.44
C LEU A 51 13.77 2.85 -19.61
N THR A 52 12.81 1.94 -19.52
CA THR A 52 11.38 2.29 -19.59
C THR A 52 10.99 3.21 -18.44
N LYS A 53 11.47 2.91 -17.22
CA LYS A 53 11.23 3.74 -16.04
C LYS A 53 11.91 5.11 -16.13
N GLU A 54 13.11 5.20 -16.67
CA GLU A 54 13.84 6.45 -16.85
C GLU A 54 13.15 7.36 -17.89
N ASN A 55 12.70 6.78 -18.99
CA ASN A 55 11.94 7.51 -20.02
C ASN A 55 10.60 8.03 -19.49
N ALA A 56 9.89 7.25 -18.68
CA ALA A 56 8.67 7.69 -18.00
C ALA A 56 8.96 8.86 -17.04
N ASN A 57 10.00 8.77 -16.22
CA ASN A 57 10.39 9.82 -15.29
C ASN A 57 10.80 11.13 -16.00
N LYS A 58 11.52 11.06 -17.13
CA LYS A 58 11.87 12.22 -17.94
C LYS A 58 10.62 12.90 -18.53
N LYS A 59 9.65 12.11 -18.99
CA LYS A 59 8.38 12.62 -19.54
C LYS A 59 7.54 13.37 -18.49
N PHE A 60 7.59 12.94 -17.23
CA PHE A 60 6.85 13.57 -16.12
C PHE A 60 7.68 14.58 -15.31
N LYS A 61 8.91 14.96 -15.74
CA LYS A 61 9.83 15.87 -15.01
C LYS A 61 10.09 15.48 -13.55
N ILE A 62 9.98 14.20 -13.21
CA ILE A 62 10.27 13.70 -11.87
C ILE A 62 11.79 13.63 -11.71
N LYS A 63 12.34 14.41 -10.77
CA LYS A 63 13.76 14.40 -10.44
C LYS A 63 14.14 13.06 -9.79
N SER A 64 14.44 12.06 -10.62
CA SER A 64 14.94 10.77 -10.17
C SER A 64 16.38 10.94 -9.68
N ASN A 65 16.71 10.32 -8.55
CA ASN A 65 18.07 10.34 -8.03
C ASN A 65 18.89 9.29 -8.82
N GLU A 66 19.46 9.69 -9.97
CA GLU A 66 20.16 8.84 -10.93
C GLU A 66 21.20 7.93 -10.26
N LYS A 67 21.98 8.46 -9.31
CA LYS A 67 22.97 7.68 -8.56
C LYS A 67 22.36 6.50 -7.79
N ARG A 68 21.18 6.70 -7.21
CA ARG A 68 20.47 5.65 -6.47
C ARG A 68 19.92 4.56 -7.41
N SER A 69 19.40 4.97 -8.56
CA SER A 69 18.92 4.05 -9.60
C SER A 69 20.05 3.19 -10.15
N GLU A 70 21.20 3.79 -10.44
CA GLU A 70 22.40 3.09 -10.93
C GLU A 70 22.93 2.07 -9.91
N THR A 71 22.98 2.44 -8.63
CA THR A 71 23.42 1.51 -7.56
C THR A 71 22.50 0.30 -7.45
N LEU A 72 21.18 0.52 -7.44
CA LEU A 72 20.20 -0.56 -7.40
C LEU A 72 20.32 -1.48 -8.62
N HIS A 73 20.53 -0.91 -9.80
CA HIS A 73 20.74 -1.65 -11.04
C HIS A 73 21.97 -2.58 -10.94
N LYS A 74 23.12 -2.05 -10.47
CA LYS A 74 24.34 -2.85 -10.26
C LYS A 74 24.12 -3.98 -9.25
N LEU A 75 23.42 -3.71 -8.14
CA LEU A 75 23.12 -4.73 -7.13
C LEU A 75 22.23 -5.85 -7.68
N ILE A 76 21.15 -5.52 -8.39
CA ILE A 76 20.23 -6.52 -8.97
C ILE A 76 20.98 -7.40 -9.99
N ARG A 77 21.75 -6.81 -10.91
CA ARG A 77 22.56 -7.56 -11.88
C ARG A 77 23.56 -8.49 -11.19
N SER A 78 24.23 -8.01 -10.14
CA SER A 78 25.20 -8.84 -9.41
C SER A 78 24.52 -9.99 -8.70
N ALA A 79 23.38 -9.75 -8.03
CA ALA A 79 22.62 -10.81 -7.38
C ALA A 79 22.18 -11.90 -8.36
N ILE A 80 21.59 -11.51 -9.51
CA ILE A 80 21.16 -12.45 -10.56
C ILE A 80 22.37 -13.24 -11.09
N ARG A 81 23.48 -12.58 -11.41
CA ARG A 81 24.70 -13.22 -11.91
C ARG A 81 25.25 -14.24 -10.93
N TYR A 82 25.38 -13.87 -9.68
CA TYR A 82 25.90 -14.78 -8.64
C TYR A 82 24.98 -15.99 -8.44
N THR A 83 23.67 -15.79 -8.44
CA THR A 83 22.71 -16.89 -8.30
C THR A 83 22.82 -17.87 -9.48
N ILE A 84 22.86 -17.38 -10.72
CA ILE A 84 22.96 -18.24 -11.90
C ILE A 84 24.28 -18.99 -11.91
N TYR A 85 25.41 -18.33 -11.65
CA TYR A 85 26.71 -19.00 -11.61
C TYR A 85 26.82 -19.95 -10.43
N PHE A 86 26.22 -19.69 -9.31
CA PHE A 86 26.16 -20.60 -8.18
C PHE A 86 25.44 -21.90 -8.55
N ILE A 87 24.26 -21.79 -9.18
CA ILE A 87 23.53 -22.98 -9.66
C ILE A 87 24.34 -23.75 -10.71
N ALA A 88 24.92 -23.06 -11.68
CA ALA A 88 25.74 -23.69 -12.72
C ALA A 88 26.97 -24.42 -12.14
N PHE A 89 27.61 -23.82 -11.15
CA PHE A 89 28.76 -24.43 -10.46
C PHE A 89 28.38 -25.76 -9.80
N PHE A 90 27.25 -25.81 -9.07
CA PHE A 90 26.80 -27.07 -8.46
C PHE A 90 26.41 -28.12 -9.50
N GLN A 91 25.81 -27.73 -10.60
CA GLN A 91 25.47 -28.63 -11.69
C GLN A 91 26.74 -29.23 -12.34
N ILE A 92 27.78 -28.41 -12.50
CA ILE A 92 29.08 -28.91 -13.00
C ILE A 92 29.71 -29.90 -12.03
N LEU A 93 29.73 -29.61 -10.72
CA LEU A 93 30.23 -30.54 -9.69
C LEU A 93 29.49 -31.89 -9.73
N SER A 94 28.16 -31.84 -9.84
CA SER A 94 27.34 -33.06 -9.97
C SER A 94 27.68 -33.86 -11.23
N THR A 95 27.89 -33.20 -12.38
CA THR A 95 28.30 -33.84 -13.64
C THR A 95 29.67 -34.51 -13.54
N LEU A 96 30.56 -33.92 -12.74
CA LEU A 96 31.89 -34.51 -12.46
C LEU A 96 31.80 -35.71 -11.51
N GLY A 97 30.64 -36.03 -10.94
CA GLY A 97 30.42 -37.12 -10.00
C GLY A 97 30.74 -36.79 -8.55
N ILE A 98 30.89 -35.49 -8.22
CA ILE A 98 31.06 -35.03 -6.86
C ILE A 98 29.70 -35.04 -6.19
N ASN A 99 29.59 -35.65 -5.02
CA ASN A 99 28.32 -35.67 -4.27
C ASN A 99 28.01 -34.28 -3.69
N THR A 100 27.04 -33.60 -4.31
CA THR A 100 26.61 -32.27 -3.91
C THR A 100 25.42 -32.29 -2.95
N THR A 101 24.89 -33.45 -2.56
CA THR A 101 23.66 -33.60 -1.76
C THR A 101 23.73 -32.87 -0.45
N SER A 102 24.82 -32.96 0.31
CA SER A 102 24.98 -32.27 1.59
C SER A 102 25.05 -30.75 1.43
N ILE A 103 25.65 -30.27 0.35
CA ILE A 103 25.76 -28.83 0.06
C ILE A 103 24.39 -28.28 -0.35
N VAL A 104 23.66 -29.01 -1.20
CA VAL A 104 22.29 -28.62 -1.59
C VAL A 104 21.35 -28.62 -0.39
N ALA A 105 21.48 -29.63 0.50
CA ALA A 105 20.71 -29.65 1.74
C ALA A 105 21.02 -28.44 2.63
N SER A 106 22.30 -28.09 2.79
CA SER A 106 22.70 -26.89 3.56
C SER A 106 22.22 -25.59 2.91
N ALA A 107 22.27 -25.50 1.57
CA ALA A 107 21.72 -24.37 0.83
C ALA A 107 20.18 -24.26 0.99
N GLY A 108 19.49 -25.40 1.12
CA GLY A 108 18.05 -25.45 1.46
C GLY A 108 17.76 -24.80 2.81
N ILE A 109 18.52 -25.12 3.86
CA ILE A 109 18.39 -24.50 5.18
C ILE A 109 18.66 -22.99 5.09
N ALA A 110 19.73 -22.59 4.40
CA ALA A 110 20.05 -21.18 4.20
C ALA A 110 18.93 -20.42 3.44
N SER A 111 18.29 -21.09 2.46
CA SER A 111 17.17 -20.52 1.71
C SER A 111 15.95 -20.25 2.58
N VAL A 112 15.66 -21.14 3.53
CA VAL A 112 14.59 -20.94 4.52
C VAL A 112 14.90 -19.73 5.41
N ALA A 113 16.13 -19.58 5.89
CA ALA A 113 16.54 -18.42 6.70
C ALA A 113 16.42 -17.10 5.91
N ILE A 114 16.83 -17.10 4.63
CA ILE A 114 16.64 -15.95 3.72
C ILE A 114 15.16 -15.66 3.52
N GLY A 115 14.32 -16.70 3.36
CA GLY A 115 12.88 -16.59 3.23
C GLY A 115 12.23 -15.89 4.43
N PHE A 116 12.60 -16.30 5.66
CA PHE A 116 12.14 -15.61 6.89
C PHE A 116 12.62 -14.15 6.95
N GLY A 117 13.87 -13.89 6.54
CA GLY A 117 14.37 -12.50 6.46
C GLY A 117 13.64 -11.63 5.43
N ALA A 118 13.10 -12.22 4.38
CA ALA A 118 12.35 -11.52 3.33
C ALA A 118 10.82 -11.52 3.53
N GLN A 119 10.30 -12.20 4.55
CA GLN A 119 8.86 -12.42 4.77
C GLN A 119 8.07 -11.10 4.81
N SER A 120 8.57 -10.08 5.50
CA SER A 120 7.90 -8.78 5.60
C SER A 120 7.79 -8.09 4.23
N LEU A 121 8.83 -8.19 3.40
CA LEU A 121 8.82 -7.63 2.05
C LEU A 121 7.76 -8.30 1.16
N VAL A 122 7.66 -9.63 1.24
CA VAL A 122 6.64 -10.38 0.49
C VAL A 122 5.24 -10.02 0.99
N LYS A 123 5.05 -9.92 2.31
CA LYS A 123 3.79 -9.46 2.91
C LYS A 123 3.41 -8.07 2.42
N ASP A 124 4.36 -7.11 2.39
CA ASP A 124 4.12 -5.75 1.91
C ASP A 124 3.62 -5.73 0.46
N ILE A 125 4.24 -6.51 -0.41
CA ILE A 125 3.92 -6.57 -1.84
C ILE A 125 2.53 -7.19 -2.05
N ILE A 126 2.24 -8.31 -1.38
CA ILE A 126 0.94 -8.99 -1.48
C ILE A 126 -0.16 -8.08 -0.96
N SER A 127 0.03 -7.46 0.22
CA SER A 127 -0.95 -6.52 0.77
C SER A 127 -1.19 -5.33 -0.17
N GLY A 128 -0.13 -4.73 -0.71
CA GLY A 128 -0.24 -3.62 -1.66
C GLY A 128 -0.97 -4.01 -2.96
N PHE A 129 -0.74 -5.22 -3.45
CA PHE A 129 -1.45 -5.76 -4.60
C PHE A 129 -2.96 -5.85 -4.32
N PHE A 130 -3.36 -6.41 -3.18
CA PHE A 130 -4.78 -6.53 -2.82
C PHE A 130 -5.43 -5.17 -2.53
N ILE A 131 -4.74 -4.24 -1.88
CA ILE A 131 -5.26 -2.87 -1.68
C ILE A 131 -5.64 -2.25 -3.03
N ILE A 132 -4.76 -2.38 -4.05
CA ILE A 132 -5.00 -1.85 -5.39
C ILE A 132 -6.09 -2.63 -6.11
N LEU A 133 -6.05 -3.98 -6.06
CA LEU A 133 -6.99 -4.84 -6.76
C LEU A 133 -8.44 -4.68 -6.25
N GLU A 134 -8.60 -4.54 -4.94
CA GLU A 134 -9.91 -4.38 -4.29
C GLU A 134 -10.39 -2.93 -4.28
N GLY A 135 -9.52 -1.97 -4.62
CA GLY A 135 -9.84 -0.54 -4.56
C GLY A 135 -10.19 -0.06 -3.16
N GLN A 136 -9.48 -0.56 -2.12
CA GLN A 136 -9.76 -0.19 -0.74
C GLN A 136 -9.62 1.32 -0.52
N PHE A 137 -8.64 1.94 -1.18
CA PHE A 137 -8.46 3.39 -1.29
C PHE A 137 -7.56 3.75 -2.46
N ASP A 138 -7.70 4.97 -2.97
CA ASP A 138 -6.93 5.51 -4.09
C ASP A 138 -6.13 6.76 -3.71
N VAL A 139 -5.28 7.21 -4.63
CA VAL A 139 -4.53 8.47 -4.47
C VAL A 139 -5.49 9.66 -4.42
N GLY A 140 -5.41 10.43 -3.36
CA GLY A 140 -6.29 11.56 -3.07
C GLY A 140 -7.34 11.27 -2.02
N ASP A 141 -7.62 10.01 -1.71
CA ASP A 141 -8.57 9.63 -0.66
C ASP A 141 -8.10 10.06 0.72
N GLU A 142 -9.05 10.38 1.59
CA GLU A 142 -8.82 10.61 3.01
C GLU A 142 -9.08 9.31 3.78
N VAL A 143 -8.06 8.82 4.46
CA VAL A 143 -8.10 7.51 5.12
C VAL A 143 -7.54 7.57 6.54
N LYS A 144 -7.99 6.63 7.40
CA LYS A 144 -7.30 6.26 8.64
C LYS A 144 -6.85 4.81 8.55
N LEU A 145 -5.59 4.58 8.87
CA LEU A 145 -4.96 3.26 8.81
C LEU A 145 -4.62 2.77 10.21
N TYR A 146 -4.83 1.47 10.41
CA TYR A 146 -4.60 0.80 11.69
C TYR A 146 -3.81 -0.50 11.51
N ASN A 147 -3.05 -0.86 12.54
CA ASN A 147 -2.39 -2.15 12.70
C ASN A 147 -2.91 -2.79 13.99
N GLN A 148 -3.63 -3.91 13.89
CA GLN A 148 -4.19 -4.63 15.05
C GLN A 148 -4.88 -3.69 16.06
N ALA A 149 -5.79 -2.84 15.58
CA ALA A 149 -6.49 -1.80 16.31
C ALA A 149 -5.64 -0.60 16.78
N ALA A 150 -4.32 -0.61 16.63
CA ALA A 150 -3.47 0.56 16.90
C ALA A 150 -3.50 1.52 15.71
N PHE A 151 -3.78 2.80 15.95
CA PHE A 151 -3.74 3.84 14.93
C PHE A 151 -2.31 4.02 14.40
N ILE A 152 -2.15 4.00 13.07
CA ILE A 152 -0.86 4.25 12.41
C ILE A 152 -0.78 5.68 11.91
N ALA A 153 -1.72 6.06 11.04
CA ALA A 153 -1.76 7.37 10.40
C ALA A 153 -3.14 7.66 9.82
N GLY A 154 -3.46 8.96 9.70
CA GLY A 154 -4.65 9.44 9.03
C GLY A 154 -4.35 10.66 8.18
N GLY A 155 -5.06 10.80 7.07
CA GLY A 155 -4.94 11.92 6.15
C GLY A 155 -5.09 11.52 4.69
N SER A 156 -4.63 12.38 3.78
CA SER A 156 -4.78 12.19 2.34
C SER A 156 -3.68 11.28 1.78
N VAL A 157 -4.08 10.29 0.98
CA VAL A 157 -3.17 9.38 0.27
C VAL A 157 -2.44 10.12 -0.83
N MET A 158 -1.12 10.28 -0.68
CA MET A 158 -0.27 10.95 -1.67
C MET A 158 0.19 10.02 -2.79
N SER A 159 0.51 8.79 -2.44
CA SER A 159 0.92 7.78 -3.42
C SER A 159 0.68 6.38 -2.86
N LEU A 160 0.25 5.51 -3.74
CA LEU A 160 0.03 4.09 -3.50
C LEU A 160 1.04 3.29 -4.32
N GLY A 161 1.92 2.56 -3.66
CA GLY A 161 2.90 1.68 -4.28
C GLY A 161 2.69 0.23 -3.86
N LEU A 162 3.28 -0.73 -4.58
CA LEU A 162 3.16 -2.15 -4.21
C LEU A 162 3.68 -2.47 -2.82
N ARG A 163 4.75 -1.81 -2.36
CA ARG A 163 5.35 -2.09 -1.05
C ARG A 163 4.88 -1.15 0.04
N SER A 164 4.60 0.10 -0.29
CA SER A 164 4.29 1.13 0.72
C SER A 164 3.35 2.18 0.20
N THR A 165 2.51 2.68 1.09
CA THR A 165 1.61 3.80 0.92
C THR A 165 2.19 5.04 1.60
N LYS A 166 2.01 6.23 0.99
CA LYS A 166 2.36 7.52 1.59
C LYS A 166 1.10 8.30 1.90
N ILE A 167 1.00 8.77 3.13
CA ILE A 167 -0.11 9.60 3.61
C ILE A 167 0.42 10.93 4.09
N ARG A 168 -0.30 12.01 3.76
CA ARG A 168 -0.07 13.34 4.31
C ARG A 168 -1.11 13.61 5.39
N SER A 169 -0.69 13.83 6.63
CA SER A 169 -1.60 14.21 7.71
C SER A 169 -2.09 15.66 7.55
N GLY A 170 -3.14 16.03 8.28
CA GLY A 170 -3.64 17.39 8.32
C GLY A 170 -2.61 18.43 8.77
N ASN A 171 -1.61 18.02 9.56
CA ASN A 171 -0.49 18.87 10.02
C ASN A 171 0.65 18.98 8.99
N GLY A 172 0.54 18.32 7.82
CA GLY A 172 1.53 18.35 6.75
C GLY A 172 2.61 17.29 6.84
N GLU A 173 2.64 16.45 7.86
CA GLU A 173 3.56 15.32 8.02
C GLU A 173 3.33 14.27 6.94
N ILE A 174 4.40 13.60 6.51
CA ILE A 174 4.31 12.54 5.51
C ILE A 174 4.72 11.21 6.15
N TYR A 175 3.77 10.28 6.22
CA TYR A 175 3.96 8.93 6.70
C TYR A 175 4.29 7.99 5.55
N PHE A 176 5.34 7.18 5.70
CA PHE A 176 5.71 6.09 4.80
C PHE A 176 5.36 4.77 5.47
N ILE A 177 4.28 4.16 5.03
CA ILE A 177 3.68 3.01 5.70
C ILE A 177 3.88 1.76 4.83
N PRO A 178 4.58 0.71 5.32
CA PRO A 178 4.63 -0.57 4.65
C PRO A 178 3.23 -1.17 4.53
N ASN A 179 2.83 -1.61 3.33
CA ASN A 179 1.47 -2.09 3.12
C ASN A 179 1.13 -3.32 3.97
N GLY A 180 2.11 -4.19 4.24
CA GLY A 180 1.93 -5.36 5.10
C GLY A 180 1.67 -5.04 6.58
N SER A 181 1.85 -3.77 6.99
CA SER A 181 1.48 -3.31 8.33
C SER A 181 0.04 -2.79 8.42
N ILE A 182 -0.64 -2.60 7.29
CA ILE A 182 -2.02 -2.13 7.23
C ILE A 182 -2.95 -3.34 7.40
N ASN A 183 -3.70 -3.37 8.51
CA ASN A 183 -4.65 -4.44 8.79
C ASN A 183 -6.10 -3.98 8.66
N GLN A 184 -6.36 -2.69 8.91
CA GLN A 184 -7.68 -2.11 8.80
C GLN A 184 -7.58 -0.73 8.16
N VAL A 185 -8.52 -0.44 7.27
CA VAL A 185 -8.66 0.84 6.57
C VAL A 185 -10.04 1.40 6.84
N ILE A 186 -10.09 2.68 7.23
CA ILE A 186 -11.31 3.48 7.21
C ILE A 186 -11.13 4.52 6.11
N ASN A 187 -11.92 4.40 5.05
CA ASN A 187 -11.88 5.33 3.92
C ASN A 187 -13.05 6.32 4.02
N TYR A 188 -12.73 7.60 4.14
CA TYR A 188 -13.71 8.70 4.24
C TYR A 188 -14.12 9.28 2.88
N SER A 189 -13.55 8.75 1.78
CA SER A 189 -13.76 9.31 0.43
C SER A 189 -14.68 8.47 -0.45
N LEU A 190 -15.01 7.23 -0.06
CA LEU A 190 -15.76 6.30 -0.91
C LEU A 190 -17.23 6.66 -1.10
N THR A 191 -17.87 7.23 -0.09
CA THR A 191 -19.32 7.49 -0.16
C THR A 191 -19.67 8.89 0.30
N TYR A 192 -20.00 9.07 1.55
CA TYR A 192 -20.35 10.34 2.17
C TYR A 192 -19.78 10.39 3.59
N ASN A 193 -19.65 11.59 4.13
CA ASN A 193 -19.33 11.80 5.53
C ASN A 193 -20.59 12.22 6.27
N LEU A 194 -20.94 11.53 7.35
CA LEU A 194 -22.05 11.95 8.18
C LEU A 194 -21.62 13.19 8.98
N ALA A 195 -22.22 14.35 8.67
CA ALA A 195 -22.13 15.52 9.49
C ALA A 195 -23.10 15.35 10.66
N GLU A 196 -22.61 15.55 11.88
CA GLU A 196 -23.37 15.34 13.10
C GLU A 196 -23.08 16.48 14.07
N VAL A 197 -24.15 17.14 14.55
CA VAL A 197 -23.99 18.21 15.52
C VAL A 197 -25.01 18.02 16.63
N LYS A 198 -24.53 18.01 17.87
CA LYS A 198 -25.36 17.99 19.08
C LYS A 198 -25.60 19.40 19.56
N PHE A 199 -26.85 19.67 19.90
CA PHE A 199 -27.30 20.93 20.45
C PHE A 199 -28.06 20.71 21.75
N SER A 200 -27.78 21.53 22.77
CA SER A 200 -28.54 21.60 24.00
C SER A 200 -29.21 22.97 24.05
N ILE A 201 -30.54 22.96 24.05
CA ILE A 201 -31.39 24.18 24.01
C ILE A 201 -32.14 24.29 25.34
N GLN A 202 -32.09 25.46 25.97
CA GLN A 202 -32.86 25.71 27.18
C GLN A 202 -34.35 25.82 26.85
N ILE A 203 -35.20 25.08 27.58
CA ILE A 203 -36.64 25.04 27.39
C ILE A 203 -37.26 26.18 28.21
N ASP A 204 -37.71 27.24 27.54
CA ASP A 204 -38.43 28.37 28.12
C ASP A 204 -39.78 28.57 27.46
N GLU A 205 -40.15 27.74 26.52
CA GLU A 205 -41.38 27.69 25.78
C GLU A 205 -41.89 26.25 25.63
N THR A 206 -42.99 26.00 24.96
CA THR A 206 -43.45 24.63 24.74
C THR A 206 -42.49 23.86 23.81
N ILE A 207 -42.39 22.53 24.00
CA ILE A 207 -41.53 21.69 23.18
C ILE A 207 -41.91 21.80 21.70
N GLU A 208 -43.22 21.86 21.42
CA GLU A 208 -43.73 21.99 20.07
C GLU A 208 -43.27 23.31 19.40
N ALA A 209 -43.21 24.41 20.15
CA ALA A 209 -42.71 25.69 19.63
C ALA A 209 -41.20 25.64 19.34
N ILE A 210 -40.42 24.94 20.17
CA ILE A 210 -39.00 24.74 19.96
C ILE A 210 -38.76 23.84 18.71
N GLU A 211 -39.54 22.76 18.56
CA GLU A 211 -39.48 21.88 17.38
C GLU A 211 -39.80 22.62 16.08
N GLU A 212 -40.84 23.50 16.09
CA GLU A 212 -41.19 24.33 14.93
C GLU A 212 -40.02 25.26 14.54
N ARG A 213 -39.35 25.86 15.51
CA ARG A 213 -38.19 26.72 15.27
C ARG A 213 -37.00 25.91 14.74
N ILE A 214 -36.72 24.71 15.28
CA ILE A 214 -35.71 23.82 14.77
C ILE A 214 -35.99 23.47 13.32
N GLN A 215 -37.24 23.07 13.02
CA GLN A 215 -37.63 22.71 11.67
C GLN A 215 -37.47 23.90 10.70
N LYS A 216 -37.79 25.10 11.12
CA LYS A 216 -37.58 26.32 10.32
C LYS A 216 -36.11 26.54 9.99
N VAL A 217 -35.20 26.37 10.95
CA VAL A 217 -33.75 26.48 10.71
C VAL A 217 -33.29 25.39 9.69
N LEU A 218 -33.74 24.15 9.86
CA LEU A 218 -33.44 23.07 8.96
C LEU A 218 -34.00 23.28 7.54
N ASP A 219 -35.23 23.80 7.42
CA ASP A 219 -35.81 24.09 6.12
C ASP A 219 -35.06 25.21 5.40
N VAL A 220 -34.67 26.26 6.12
CA VAL A 220 -33.83 27.33 5.56
C VAL A 220 -32.49 26.77 5.13
N ALA A 221 -31.83 25.94 5.94
CA ALA A 221 -30.56 25.33 5.62
C ALA A 221 -30.67 24.39 4.38
N ASN A 222 -31.69 23.54 4.34
CA ASN A 222 -31.97 22.62 3.25
C ASN A 222 -32.30 23.26 1.91
N ASN A 223 -32.87 24.46 1.94
CA ASN A 223 -33.21 25.23 0.74
C ASN A 223 -32.14 26.27 0.38
N ASN A 224 -31.08 26.41 1.15
CA ASN A 224 -30.03 27.39 0.91
C ASN A 224 -28.96 26.84 -0.04
N ASP A 225 -28.72 27.57 -1.14
CA ASP A 225 -27.68 27.22 -2.12
C ASP A 225 -26.28 27.03 -1.50
N LYS A 226 -26.01 27.69 -0.37
CA LYS A 226 -24.77 27.56 0.38
C LYS A 226 -24.55 26.11 0.87
N TYR A 227 -25.59 25.45 1.36
CA TYR A 227 -25.53 24.05 1.80
C TYR A 227 -25.49 23.05 0.62
N HIS A 228 -26.15 23.35 -0.51
CA HIS A 228 -26.21 22.50 -1.68
C HIS A 228 -24.80 22.12 -2.24
N ASN A 229 -23.81 22.98 -2.03
CA ASN A 229 -22.44 22.70 -2.43
C ASN A 229 -21.73 21.69 -1.51
N PHE A 230 -22.22 21.47 -0.29
CA PHE A 230 -21.57 20.68 0.75
C PHE A 230 -22.33 19.40 1.13
N ILE A 231 -23.64 19.33 0.87
CA ILE A 231 -24.47 18.15 1.12
C ILE A 231 -24.90 17.50 -0.20
N TYR A 232 -25.34 16.25 -0.14
CA TYR A 232 -25.94 15.57 -1.29
C TYR A 232 -27.37 16.09 -1.51
N LYS A 233 -27.74 16.34 -2.77
CA LYS A 233 -29.00 16.97 -3.16
C LYS A 233 -30.27 16.23 -2.67
N ASN A 234 -30.14 14.92 -2.48
CA ASN A 234 -31.27 14.06 -2.06
C ASN A 234 -31.27 13.76 -0.54
N ASP A 235 -30.25 14.22 0.19
CA ASP A 235 -30.12 13.99 1.63
C ASP A 235 -30.27 15.32 2.37
N LYS A 236 -31.39 15.45 3.08
CA LYS A 236 -31.72 16.66 3.86
C LYS A 236 -31.12 16.53 5.27
N LEU A 237 -30.71 17.68 5.81
CA LEU A 237 -30.42 17.82 7.23
C LEU A 237 -31.71 17.59 8.02
N HIS A 238 -31.64 16.74 9.04
CA HIS A 238 -32.81 16.42 9.86
C HIS A 238 -32.40 16.09 11.30
N VAL A 239 -33.37 16.18 12.21
CA VAL A 239 -33.19 15.72 13.58
C VAL A 239 -33.13 14.20 13.56
N ASN A 240 -32.04 13.62 14.03
CA ASN A 240 -31.87 12.16 14.12
C ASN A 240 -32.60 11.60 15.34
N ASN A 241 -32.35 12.20 16.50
CA ASN A 241 -32.99 11.84 17.76
C ASN A 241 -32.96 13.01 18.76
N ILE A 242 -33.84 12.93 19.71
CA ILE A 242 -33.79 13.71 20.97
C ILE A 242 -33.08 12.79 21.97
N GLU A 243 -31.87 13.18 22.43
CA GLU A 243 -31.08 12.36 23.35
C GLU A 243 -31.57 12.45 24.78
N GLN A 244 -31.96 13.68 25.21
CA GLN A 244 -32.37 13.92 26.58
C GLN A 244 -33.27 15.13 26.69
N ILE A 245 -34.24 15.03 27.59
CA ILE A 245 -35.02 16.16 28.09
C ILE A 245 -34.92 16.12 29.62
N ALA A 246 -34.09 16.96 30.21
CA ALA A 246 -33.90 17.04 31.65
C ALA A 246 -33.44 18.43 32.07
N ASP A 247 -33.75 18.82 33.29
CA ASP A 247 -33.33 20.10 33.89
C ASP A 247 -33.64 21.32 33.03
N ASN A 248 -34.79 21.29 32.37
CA ASN A 248 -35.22 22.33 31.44
C ASN A 248 -34.32 22.53 30.20
N ILE A 249 -33.58 21.44 29.81
CA ILE A 249 -32.70 21.41 28.65
C ILE A 249 -33.17 20.30 27.70
N LEU A 250 -33.33 20.64 26.42
CA LEU A 250 -33.56 19.72 25.32
C LEU A 250 -32.23 19.47 24.60
N THR A 251 -31.73 18.24 24.64
CA THR A 251 -30.55 17.82 23.87
C THR A 251 -30.98 17.00 22.67
N LEU A 252 -30.58 17.46 21.49
CA LEU A 252 -30.94 16.84 20.23
C LEU A 252 -29.70 16.70 19.32
N ASN A 253 -29.80 15.75 18.40
CA ASN A 253 -28.76 15.44 17.44
C ASN A 253 -29.28 15.68 16.01
N ILE A 254 -28.56 16.51 15.26
CA ILE A 254 -28.86 16.81 13.86
C ILE A 254 -27.83 16.15 12.99
N VAL A 255 -28.29 15.44 11.96
CA VAL A 255 -27.43 14.71 11.01
C VAL A 255 -27.75 15.10 9.57
N GLY A 256 -26.75 14.89 8.72
CA GLY A 256 -26.91 14.99 7.27
C GLY A 256 -25.70 14.43 6.53
N LYS A 257 -25.91 13.94 5.31
CA LYS A 257 -24.83 13.40 4.50
C LYS A 257 -24.09 14.50 3.77
N ALA A 258 -22.92 14.83 4.30
CA ALA A 258 -22.00 15.78 3.68
C ALA A 258 -21.20 15.12 2.56
N LYS A 259 -20.86 15.88 1.53
CA LYS A 259 -19.92 15.47 0.50
C LYS A 259 -18.56 15.22 1.13
N VAL A 260 -17.75 14.37 0.47
CA VAL A 260 -16.41 14.02 0.89
C VAL A 260 -15.57 15.26 1.21
N GLY A 261 -14.93 15.27 2.39
CA GLY A 261 -14.12 16.40 2.88
C GLY A 261 -14.91 17.64 3.28
N LYS A 262 -16.25 17.61 3.32
CA LYS A 262 -17.11 18.77 3.64
C LYS A 262 -17.84 18.67 4.98
N LYS A 263 -17.66 17.57 5.73
CA LYS A 263 -18.28 17.34 7.04
C LYS A 263 -18.12 18.55 7.94
N GLN A 264 -16.90 18.98 8.23
CA GLN A 264 -16.61 20.07 9.15
C GLN A 264 -17.20 21.41 8.71
N SER A 265 -17.29 21.64 7.39
CA SER A 265 -17.93 22.85 6.85
C SER A 265 -19.43 22.85 7.13
N VAL A 266 -20.11 21.71 6.93
CA VAL A 266 -21.56 21.56 7.22
C VAL A 266 -21.81 21.75 8.70
N GLU A 267 -21.05 21.09 9.58
CA GLU A 267 -21.19 21.21 11.03
C GLU A 267 -20.98 22.65 11.52
N THR A 268 -19.97 23.35 10.98
CA THR A 268 -19.71 24.74 11.32
C THR A 268 -20.86 25.67 10.88
N MET A 269 -21.44 25.43 9.69
CA MET A 269 -22.58 26.20 9.21
C MET A 269 -23.80 25.95 10.07
N LEU A 270 -24.10 24.69 10.41
CA LEU A 270 -25.20 24.32 11.30
C LEU A 270 -25.07 25.01 12.67
N ARG A 271 -23.88 24.91 13.28
CA ARG A 271 -23.64 25.60 14.58
C ARG A 271 -23.90 27.08 14.52
N LYS A 272 -23.52 27.75 13.44
CA LYS A 272 -23.79 29.18 13.24
C LYS A 272 -25.29 29.49 13.07
N ASP A 273 -26.00 28.71 12.26
CA ASP A 273 -27.39 28.94 11.96
C ASP A 273 -28.26 28.68 13.22
N PHE A 274 -27.96 27.62 13.99
CA PHE A 274 -28.61 27.37 15.29
C PHE A 274 -28.26 28.44 16.33
N TYR A 275 -27.01 28.87 16.40
CA TYR A 275 -26.63 29.96 17.30
C TYR A 275 -27.38 31.24 16.98
N ASN A 276 -27.57 31.59 15.72
CA ASN A 276 -28.29 32.80 15.31
C ASN A 276 -29.77 32.74 15.69
N GLU A 277 -30.43 31.58 15.64
CA GLU A 277 -31.82 31.38 15.99
C GLU A 277 -32.05 31.33 17.51
N PHE A 278 -31.17 30.58 18.23
CA PHE A 278 -31.39 30.32 19.65
C PHE A 278 -30.55 31.22 20.58
N LYS A 279 -29.48 31.87 20.05
CA LYS A 279 -28.59 32.81 20.78
C LYS A 279 -28.21 32.32 22.17
N ASP A 280 -28.62 33.04 23.23
CA ASP A 280 -28.24 32.78 24.61
C ASP A 280 -28.88 31.53 25.22
N LYS A 281 -29.77 30.84 24.50
CA LYS A 281 -30.44 29.59 24.91
C LYS A 281 -29.71 28.34 24.48
N LEU A 282 -28.65 28.50 23.68
CA LEU A 282 -27.88 27.37 23.13
C LEU A 282 -26.65 27.10 23.98
N THR A 283 -26.52 25.87 24.49
CA THR A 283 -25.28 25.35 25.06
C THR A 283 -24.69 24.37 24.08
N LEU A 284 -23.50 24.65 23.54
CA LEU A 284 -22.76 23.70 22.70
C LEU A 284 -22.06 22.69 23.63
N LEU A 285 -22.42 21.43 23.53
CA LEU A 285 -21.66 20.36 24.18
C LEU A 285 -20.41 20.12 23.36
N GLU A 286 -19.24 20.27 23.98
CA GLU A 286 -17.99 19.81 23.41
C GLU A 286 -17.97 18.27 23.38
N GLU A 287 -17.57 17.68 22.24
CA GLU A 287 -17.31 16.24 22.14
C GLU A 287 -16.14 15.88 23.09
N THR A 288 -16.43 15.10 24.13
CA THR A 288 -15.40 14.45 24.97
C THR A 288 -14.77 13.24 24.26
#